data_de7eb50647c814a9645ed0cc6b9a1605
#
_entry.id   de7eb50647c814a9645ed0cc6b9a1605
#
_cell.length_a   1.000
_cell.length_b   1.000
_cell.length_c   1.000
_cell.angle_alpha   90.00
_cell.angle_beta   90.00
_cell.angle_gamma   90.00
#
_symmetry.space_group_name_H-M   'P 1'
#
loop_
_entity.id
_entity.type
_entity.pdbx_description
1 polymer ?
#
loop_
_entity_poly.entity_id
_entity_poly.type
_entity_poly.pdbx_seq_one_letter_code
_entity_poly.pdbx_strand_id
1 'polypeptide(L)' 'MEIAVQINGKVKGTLGIQKDDPKDQVIAKAKEVIADKLTGNIVKEIYVPGRLVNIVMK' A
#
# COMPACT_ATOMS: atom_id res chain seq x y z
N MET A 1 3.18 -6.73 -12.52
CA MET A 1 2.94 -5.27 -12.40
C MET A 1 3.42 -4.80 -11.04
N GLU A 2 4.16 -3.71 -11.00
CA GLU A 2 4.75 -3.21 -9.78
C GLU A 2 4.19 -1.83 -9.45
N ILE A 3 3.81 -1.63 -8.19
CA ILE A 3 3.24 -0.37 -7.74
C ILE A 3 3.99 0.15 -6.53
N ALA A 4 3.91 1.44 -6.29
CA ALA A 4 4.53 2.06 -5.13
C ALA A 4 3.61 1.94 -3.92
N VAL A 5 4.22 1.70 -2.76
CA VAL A 5 3.50 1.72 -1.48
C VAL A 5 3.93 2.96 -0.72
N GLN A 6 2.97 3.81 -0.39
CA GLN A 6 3.21 5.09 0.24
C GLN A 6 2.61 5.14 1.64
N ILE A 7 3.24 5.90 2.51
CA ILE A 7 2.70 6.25 3.82
C ILE A 7 2.65 7.77 3.89
N ASN A 8 1.45 8.31 4.10
CA ASN A 8 1.21 9.75 4.18
C ASN A 8 1.78 10.49 2.96
N GLY A 9 1.69 9.87 1.79
CA GLY A 9 2.15 10.46 0.55
C GLY A 9 3.62 10.26 0.23
N LYS A 10 4.36 9.56 1.08
CA LYS A 10 5.77 9.28 0.85
C LYS A 10 5.98 7.82 0.49
N VAL A 11 6.70 7.57 -0.59
CA VAL A 11 7.00 6.21 -1.02
C VAL A 11 7.91 5.53 -0.01
N LYS A 12 7.45 4.41 0.52
CA LYS A 12 8.20 3.62 1.50
C LYS A 12 8.61 2.25 0.99
N GLY A 13 8.05 1.84 -0.14
CA GLY A 13 8.40 0.56 -0.72
C GLY A 13 7.68 0.33 -2.02
N THR A 14 7.89 -0.85 -2.59
CA THR A 14 7.19 -1.26 -3.81
C THR A 14 6.57 -2.62 -3.60
N LEU A 15 5.58 -2.92 -4.42
CA LEU A 15 4.80 -4.15 -4.29
C LEU A 15 4.53 -4.71 -5.68
N GLY A 16 4.81 -6.01 -5.85
CA GLY A 16 4.45 -6.71 -7.08
C GLY A 16 3.02 -7.23 -6.99
N ILE A 17 2.20 -6.89 -7.96
CA ILE A 17 0.83 -7.37 -8.02
C ILE A 17 0.53 -7.89 -9.42
N GLN A 18 -0.57 -8.64 -9.54
CA GLN A 18 -1.08 -9.06 -10.83
C GLN A 18 -2.27 -8.19 -11.19
N LYS A 19 -2.53 -8.11 -12.49
CA LYS A 19 -3.57 -7.25 -13.04
C LYS A 19 -4.94 -7.50 -12.43
N ASP A 20 -5.23 -8.75 -12.10
CA ASP A 20 -6.54 -9.17 -11.61
C ASP A 20 -6.59 -9.36 -10.09
N ASP A 21 -5.56 -8.93 -9.38
CA ASP A 21 -5.55 -9.02 -7.92
C ASP A 21 -6.64 -8.13 -7.34
N PRO A 22 -7.43 -8.63 -6.39
CA PRO A 22 -8.47 -7.80 -5.76
C PRO A 22 -7.84 -6.73 -4.87
N LYS A 23 -8.59 -5.63 -4.71
CA LYS A 23 -8.16 -4.51 -3.89
C LYS A 23 -7.76 -4.93 -2.48
N ASP A 24 -8.57 -5.75 -1.85
CA ASP A 24 -8.32 -6.18 -0.47
C ASP A 24 -6.99 -6.92 -0.36
N GLN A 25 -6.71 -7.77 -1.32
CA GLN A 25 -5.46 -8.52 -1.32
C GLN A 25 -4.26 -7.61 -1.56
N VAL A 26 -4.39 -6.66 -2.47
CA VAL A 26 -3.32 -5.72 -2.76
C VAL A 26 -3.00 -4.87 -1.53
N ILE A 27 -4.03 -4.38 -0.84
CA ILE A 27 -3.84 -3.59 0.36
C ILE A 27 -3.20 -4.42 1.47
N ALA A 28 -3.61 -5.67 1.63
CA ALA A 28 -3.02 -6.55 2.63
C ALA A 28 -1.53 -6.77 2.35
N LYS A 29 -1.17 -7.00 1.10
CA LYS A 29 0.23 -7.16 0.72
C LYS A 29 1.03 -5.88 0.95
N ALA A 30 0.43 -4.73 0.65
CA ALA A 30 1.08 -3.45 0.87
C ALA A 30 1.40 -3.25 2.35
N LYS A 31 0.46 -3.59 3.22
CA LYS A 31 0.70 -3.50 4.66
C LYS A 31 1.84 -4.41 5.11
N GLU A 32 1.94 -5.60 4.52
CA GLU A 32 3.04 -6.50 4.86
C GLU A 32 4.40 -5.95 4.44
N VAL A 33 4.46 -5.32 3.28
CA VAL A 33 5.71 -4.76 2.76
C VAL A 33 6.25 -3.67 3.68
N ILE A 34 5.35 -2.88 4.28
CA ILE A 34 5.74 -1.75 5.13
C ILE A 34 5.40 -1.99 6.59
N ALA A 35 5.20 -3.25 7.00
CA ALA A 35 4.75 -3.57 8.36
C ALA A 35 5.65 -2.97 9.42
N ASP A 36 6.95 -2.98 9.20
CA ASP A 36 7.91 -2.43 10.15
C ASP A 36 7.87 -0.90 10.20
N LYS A 37 7.18 -0.27 9.28
CA LYS A 37 7.03 1.19 9.23
C LYS A 37 5.66 1.65 9.66
N LEU A 38 4.76 0.71 9.95
CA LEU A 38 3.42 1.02 10.43
C LEU A 38 3.47 1.25 11.94
N THR A 39 3.81 2.47 12.33
CA THR A 39 4.04 2.80 13.74
C THR A 39 2.88 3.53 14.40
N GLY A 40 1.77 3.72 13.67
CA GLY A 40 0.61 4.42 14.20
C GLY A 40 -0.68 3.74 13.79
N ASN A 41 -1.77 4.46 13.93
CA ASN A 41 -3.07 3.96 13.53
C ASN A 41 -3.35 4.31 12.07
N ILE A 42 -3.83 3.31 11.32
CA ILE A 42 -4.21 3.52 9.93
C ILE A 42 -5.56 4.24 9.92
N VAL A 43 -5.57 5.42 9.32
CA VAL A 43 -6.79 6.22 9.20
C VAL A 43 -7.51 5.90 7.91
N LYS A 44 -6.77 5.73 6.82
CA LYS A 44 -7.35 5.51 5.51
C LYS A 44 -6.38 4.75 4.62
N GLU A 45 -6.94 3.97 3.71
CA GLU A 45 -6.17 3.23 2.72
C GLU A 45 -6.70 3.59 1.35
N ILE A 46 -5.82 4.04 0.48
CA ILE A 46 -6.17 4.44 -0.87
C ILE A 46 -5.42 3.55 -1.85
N TYR A 47 -6.15 2.87 -2.71
CA TYR A 47 -5.56 2.05 -3.75
C TYR A 47 -5.89 2.65 -5.11
N VAL A 48 -4.87 2.97 -5.87
CA VAL A 48 -5.01 3.42 -7.25
C VAL A 48 -4.51 2.29 -8.14
N PRO A 49 -5.41 1.60 -8.85
CA PRO A 49 -5.02 0.43 -9.65
C PRO A 49 -3.92 0.75 -10.65
N GLY A 50 -2.89 -0.10 -10.65
CA GLY A 50 -1.78 0.04 -11.57
C GLY A 50 -0.83 1.19 -11.27
N ARG A 51 -1.02 1.90 -10.14
CA ARG A 51 -0.21 3.06 -9.81
C ARG A 51 0.42 2.97 -8.44
N LEU A 52 -0.40 3.01 -7.40
CA LEU A 52 0.12 3.05 -6.03
C LEU A 52 -0.92 2.61 -5.00
N VAL A 53 -0.42 2.32 -3.81
CA VAL A 53 -1.24 2.22 -2.61
C VAL A 53 -0.74 3.27 -1.64
N ASN A 54 -1.63 4.12 -1.13
CA ASN A 54 -1.28 5.13 -0.15
C ASN A 54 -1.99 4.82 1.16
N ILE A 55 -1.22 4.64 2.21
CA ILE A 55 -1.75 4.36 3.54
C ILE A 55 -1.59 5.62 4.37
N VAL A 56 -2.71 6.20 4.78
CA VAL A 56 -2.71 7.39 5.62
C VAL A 56 -2.74 6.95 7.07
N MET A 57 -1.76 7.37 7.81
CA MET A 57 -1.64 7.05 9.23
C MET A 57 -1.60 8.32 10.07
N LYS A 58 -1.93 8.15 11.32
CA LYS A 58 -1.99 9.27 12.23
C LYS A 58 -1.09 9.08 13.45
#